data_56b29f2b97782272938bda0771ef4c78
#
_entry.id   56b29f2b97782272938bda0771ef4c78
#
_cell.length_a   1.000
_cell.length_b   1.000
_cell.length_c   1.000
_cell.angle_alpha   90.00
_cell.angle_beta   90.00
_cell.angle_gamma   90.00
#
_symmetry.space_group_name_H-M   'P 1'
#
loop_
_entity.id
_entity.type
_entity.pdbx_description
1 polymer ?
#
loop_
_entity_poly.entity_id
_entity_poly.type
_entity_poly.pdbx_seq_one_letter_code
_entity_poly.pdbx_strand_id
1 'polypeptide(L)'
;MQSLKALQLVESVPGPKGGYKATSAAYRELELDTMAEEAHVVLIKNSAEVRDILIEEIDFMTVAHPDVCSAAIKIIGNIREFDIGDTIKLGPTPVNNLTIRGTVCGRNDAENKLIVLVSELISLPKAPVSEYASNDLVTIDIDAPLQEVARTLIDHNIQGAPVKQDQKLVGVVTLEDLGKAIAVGNRGSAGAIMSRNLLSVEDDRPVYEAIRLFQEHHVGQLLVTNNGSPTGVITRTGVLREILNSVTLA
;
A
#
# COMPACT_ATOMS: atom_id res chain seq x y z
N MET A 1 18.35 -3.00 37.56
CA MET A 1 18.06 -1.58 37.27
C MET A 1 19.30 -0.76 36.92
N GLN A 2 20.43 -0.84 37.67
CA GLN A 2 21.68 -0.12 37.30
C GLN A 2 22.25 -0.58 35.95
N SER A 3 22.18 -1.87 35.64
CA SER A 3 22.60 -2.44 34.37
C SER A 3 21.81 -1.91 33.17
N LEU A 4 20.47 -1.77 33.32
CA LEU A 4 19.60 -1.24 32.27
C LEU A 4 19.83 0.26 32.03
N LYS A 5 20.23 1.02 33.08
CA LYS A 5 20.66 2.40 32.92
C LYS A 5 22.00 2.53 32.19
N ALA A 6 22.95 1.65 32.52
CA ALA A 6 24.26 1.63 31.86
C ALA A 6 24.13 1.30 30.35
N LEU A 7 23.14 0.49 29.97
CA LEU A 7 22.81 0.16 28.60
C LEU A 7 21.87 1.20 27.94
N GLN A 8 21.53 2.29 28.65
CA GLN A 8 20.61 3.33 28.19
C GLN A 8 19.20 2.82 27.82
N LEU A 9 18.81 1.67 28.35
CA LEU A 9 17.51 1.06 28.10
C LEU A 9 16.40 1.67 28.95
N VAL A 10 16.76 2.33 30.07
CA VAL A 10 15.80 3.01 30.94
C VAL A 10 16.32 4.38 31.38
N GLU A 11 15.44 5.35 31.45
CA GLU A 11 15.67 6.67 32.04
C GLU A 11 14.92 6.86 33.34
N SER A 12 15.45 7.70 34.25
CA SER A 12 14.82 7.99 35.52
C SER A 12 13.81 9.12 35.38
N VAL A 13 12.60 8.91 35.87
CA VAL A 13 11.59 9.96 35.99
C VAL A 13 11.59 10.48 37.42
N PRO A 14 11.97 11.73 37.69
CA PRO A 14 11.97 12.32 39.02
C PRO A 14 10.53 12.64 39.48
N GLY A 15 10.29 12.57 40.80
CA GLY A 15 9.03 13.00 41.40
C GLY A 15 8.45 11.99 42.42
N PRO A 16 7.39 12.38 43.19
CA PRO A 16 6.78 11.52 44.21
C PRO A 16 6.16 10.23 43.68
N LYS A 17 5.82 10.18 42.40
CA LYS A 17 5.40 8.99 41.61
C LYS A 17 6.45 8.62 40.58
N GLY A 18 7.66 9.04 40.77
CA GLY A 18 8.78 8.78 39.88
C GLY A 18 9.15 7.31 39.80
N GLY A 19 9.88 6.95 38.72
CA GLY A 19 10.25 5.56 38.45
C GLY A 19 11.25 5.49 37.33
N TYR A 20 11.15 4.46 36.53
CA TYR A 20 11.94 4.27 35.33
C TYR A 20 11.02 4.18 34.13
N LYS A 21 11.37 4.86 33.05
CA LYS A 21 10.69 4.77 31.76
C LYS A 21 11.62 4.05 30.79
N ALA A 22 11.10 3.14 29.98
CA ALA A 22 11.85 2.52 28.89
C ALA A 22 12.19 3.58 27.83
N THR A 23 13.38 3.50 27.26
CA THR A 23 13.84 4.35 26.16
C THR A 23 13.47 3.71 24.83
N SER A 24 13.61 4.46 23.74
CA SER A 24 13.49 3.91 22.38
C SER A 24 14.49 2.78 22.11
N ALA A 25 15.66 2.80 22.76
CA ALA A 25 16.65 1.73 22.69
C ALA A 25 16.14 0.43 23.36
N ALA A 26 15.44 0.54 24.50
CA ALA A 26 14.84 -0.63 25.16
C ALA A 26 13.76 -1.29 24.31
N TYR A 27 12.90 -0.50 23.67
CA TYR A 27 11.90 -1.04 22.78
C TYR A 27 12.51 -1.75 21.57
N ARG A 28 13.53 -1.16 20.95
CA ARG A 28 14.30 -1.82 19.88
C ARG A 28 14.93 -3.14 20.30
N GLU A 29 15.51 -3.20 21.52
CA GLU A 29 16.13 -4.42 22.04
C GLU A 29 15.12 -5.51 22.36
N LEU A 30 13.92 -5.13 22.85
CA LEU A 30 12.82 -6.07 23.14
C LEU A 30 12.13 -6.57 21.86
N GLU A 31 12.05 -5.75 20.82
CA GLU A 31 11.49 -6.12 19.52
C GLU A 31 12.43 -7.02 18.70
N LEU A 32 13.74 -6.87 18.86
CA LEU A 32 14.74 -7.74 18.24
C LEU A 32 14.61 -9.22 18.67
N ASP A 33 14.06 -9.49 19.87
CA ASP A 33 13.84 -10.85 20.36
C ASP A 33 12.57 -11.51 19.82
N THR A 34 11.67 -10.74 19.17
CA THR A 34 10.36 -11.24 18.76
C THR A 34 10.08 -11.19 17.25
N MET A 35 10.81 -10.44 16.43
CA MET A 35 10.53 -10.34 14.98
C MET A 35 11.80 -10.05 14.15
N ALA A 36 12.02 -10.89 13.15
CA ALA A 36 12.86 -10.57 12.00
C ALA A 36 12.20 -9.44 11.21
N GLU A 37 12.95 -8.33 10.98
CA GLU A 37 12.58 -7.10 10.27
C GLU A 37 11.65 -6.13 11.04
N GLU A 38 12.27 -5.14 11.68
CA GLU A 38 11.58 -3.95 12.20
C GLU A 38 10.91 -3.19 11.05
N ALA A 39 9.59 -3.26 10.98
CA ALA A 39 8.83 -2.42 10.08
C ALA A 39 8.70 -1.01 10.70
N HIS A 40 9.61 -0.13 10.37
CA HIS A 40 9.56 1.26 10.81
C HIS A 40 8.39 2.02 10.17
N VAL A 41 7.53 2.61 11.00
CA VAL A 41 6.54 3.58 10.55
C VAL A 41 7.26 4.90 10.30
N VAL A 42 7.40 5.28 9.03
CA VAL A 42 8.07 6.52 8.64
C VAL A 42 7.27 7.72 9.10
N LEU A 43 7.92 8.68 9.75
CA LEU A 43 7.34 9.97 10.10
C LEU A 43 8.07 11.08 9.33
N ILE A 44 7.32 11.84 8.55
CA ILE A 44 7.81 12.99 7.78
C ILE A 44 7.19 14.25 8.39
N LYS A 45 8.04 15.21 8.73
CA LYS A 45 7.66 16.55 9.21
C LYS A 45 8.09 17.60 8.18
N ASN A 46 7.19 18.43 7.71
CA ASN A 46 7.49 19.52 6.77
C ASN A 46 8.34 19.06 5.57
N SER A 47 8.03 17.87 5.02
CA SER A 47 8.74 17.21 3.91
C SER A 47 10.12 16.62 4.25
N ALA A 48 10.54 16.61 5.51
CA ALA A 48 11.78 15.97 5.97
C ALA A 48 11.47 14.77 6.86
N GLU A 49 12.18 13.68 6.68
CA GLU A 49 12.05 12.48 7.51
C GLU A 49 12.61 12.72 8.91
N VAL A 50 11.85 12.31 9.94
CA VAL A 50 12.27 12.37 11.34
C VAL A 50 12.69 10.95 11.78
N ARG A 51 14.00 10.76 12.06
CA ARG A 51 14.57 9.41 12.20
C ARG A 51 14.57 8.85 13.62
N ASP A 52 14.62 9.70 14.64
CA ASP A 52 14.78 9.27 16.04
C ASP A 52 13.45 9.19 16.80
N ILE A 53 12.35 9.00 16.06
CA ILE A 53 11.01 8.90 16.60
C ILE A 53 10.37 7.61 16.16
N LEU A 54 9.77 6.88 17.14
CA LEU A 54 8.93 5.71 16.88
C LEU A 54 7.49 6.07 17.18
N ILE A 55 6.57 5.54 16.39
CA ILE A 55 5.12 5.68 16.62
C ILE A 55 4.66 4.48 17.43
N GLU A 56 4.10 4.75 18.62
CA GLU A 56 3.60 3.70 19.52
C GLU A 56 2.09 3.49 19.33
N GLU A 57 1.31 4.57 19.22
CA GLU A 57 -0.15 4.50 19.24
C GLU A 57 -0.77 5.63 18.42
N ILE A 58 -1.91 5.35 17.81
CA ILE A 58 -2.72 6.34 17.09
C ILE A 58 -4.17 6.21 17.59
N ASP A 59 -4.67 7.24 18.26
CA ASP A 59 -6.03 7.34 18.75
C ASP A 59 -6.82 8.37 17.97
N PHE A 60 -7.92 7.96 17.32
CA PHE A 60 -8.83 8.89 16.66
C PHE A 60 -9.84 9.45 17.66
N MET A 61 -9.86 10.78 17.84
CA MET A 61 -10.66 11.45 18.86
C MET A 61 -12.00 11.99 18.36
N THR A 62 -12.08 12.39 17.08
CA THR A 62 -13.23 13.11 16.53
C THR A 62 -13.75 12.51 15.21
N VAL A 63 -13.73 11.18 15.09
CA VAL A 63 -14.14 10.47 13.85
C VAL A 63 -15.60 10.74 13.47
N ALA A 64 -16.48 10.94 14.46
CA ALA A 64 -17.89 11.21 14.21
C ALA A 64 -18.22 12.72 14.01
N HIS A 65 -17.24 13.62 14.10
CA HIS A 65 -17.48 15.05 13.89
C HIS A 65 -17.59 15.36 12.39
N PRO A 66 -18.60 16.13 11.93
CA PRO A 66 -18.83 16.34 10.50
C PRO A 66 -17.70 17.12 9.80
N ASP A 67 -17.02 18.02 10.51
CA ASP A 67 -16.07 18.96 9.93
C ASP A 67 -14.63 18.76 10.39
N VAL A 68 -14.38 17.94 11.41
CA VAL A 68 -13.07 17.81 12.03
C VAL A 68 -12.75 16.37 12.35
N CYS A 69 -11.65 15.87 11.80
CA CYS A 69 -11.05 14.61 12.19
C CYS A 69 -9.71 14.91 12.87
N SER A 70 -9.55 14.50 14.12
CA SER A 70 -8.29 14.63 14.87
C SER A 70 -7.83 13.30 15.43
N ALA A 71 -6.51 13.15 15.54
CA ALA A 71 -5.87 11.99 16.12
C ALA A 71 -4.82 12.41 17.16
N ALA A 72 -4.71 11.63 18.25
CA ALA A 72 -3.59 11.70 19.16
C ALA A 72 -2.58 10.63 18.77
N ILE A 73 -1.38 11.04 18.42
CA ILE A 73 -0.28 10.16 18.01
C ILE A 73 0.73 10.11 19.14
N LYS A 74 0.85 8.96 19.80
CA LYS A 74 1.83 8.73 20.84
C LYS A 74 3.16 8.35 20.21
N ILE A 75 4.20 9.06 20.59
CA ILE A 75 5.54 8.85 20.06
C ILE A 75 6.53 8.47 21.15
N ILE A 76 7.54 7.72 20.79
CA ILE A 76 8.75 7.48 21.58
C ILE A 76 9.86 8.30 20.93
N GLY A 77 10.38 9.26 21.67
CA GLY A 77 11.37 10.22 21.19
C GLY A 77 11.11 11.63 21.69
N ASN A 78 11.71 12.61 21.07
CA ASN A 78 11.62 14.00 21.50
C ASN A 78 10.44 14.72 20.87
N ILE A 79 9.32 14.77 21.61
CA ILE A 79 8.09 15.44 21.14
C ILE A 79 8.28 16.96 20.91
N ARG A 80 9.30 17.57 21.55
CA ARG A 80 9.55 19.01 21.45
C ARG A 80 10.10 19.45 20.09
N GLU A 81 10.42 18.50 19.23
CA GLU A 81 10.79 18.78 17.85
C GLU A 81 9.60 19.18 16.98
N PHE A 82 8.36 19.04 17.49
CA PHE A 82 7.15 19.40 16.74
C PHE A 82 6.52 20.66 17.31
N ASP A 83 6.23 21.60 16.42
CA ASP A 83 5.52 22.83 16.71
C ASP A 83 4.09 22.79 16.15
N ILE A 84 3.20 23.60 16.75
CA ILE A 84 1.86 23.80 16.22
C ILE A 84 1.95 24.41 14.83
N GLY A 85 1.27 23.82 13.87
CA GLY A 85 1.32 24.22 12.45
C GLY A 85 2.25 23.36 11.60
N ASP A 86 3.09 22.50 12.20
CA ASP A 86 3.88 21.55 11.42
C ASP A 86 2.98 20.58 10.65
N THR A 87 3.31 20.34 9.38
CA THR A 87 2.66 19.29 8.59
C THR A 87 3.37 17.97 8.85
N ILE A 88 2.59 16.92 9.08
CA ILE A 88 3.13 15.57 9.24
C ILE A 88 2.51 14.59 8.26
N LYS A 89 3.31 13.62 7.86
CA LYS A 89 2.87 12.40 7.19
C LYS A 89 3.46 11.22 7.95
N LEU A 90 2.61 10.30 8.33
CA LEU A 90 2.92 9.09 9.07
C LEU A 90 2.52 7.88 8.24
N GLY A 91 3.34 6.86 8.23
CA GLY A 91 3.07 5.61 7.54
C GLY A 91 3.90 5.39 6.26
N PRO A 92 3.65 4.27 5.55
CA PRO A 92 2.61 3.28 5.85
C PRO A 92 2.89 2.46 7.12
N THR A 93 1.82 2.09 7.84
CA THR A 93 1.95 1.15 8.95
C THR A 93 2.10 -0.29 8.43
N PRO A 94 2.85 -1.17 9.13
CA PRO A 94 3.18 -2.51 8.62
C PRO A 94 1.97 -3.37 8.30
N VAL A 95 1.00 -3.39 9.20
CA VAL A 95 -0.11 -4.33 9.12
C VAL A 95 -1.26 -3.84 8.25
N ASN A 96 -1.58 -2.55 8.30
CA ASN A 96 -2.78 -1.99 7.66
C ASN A 96 -2.45 -1.09 6.46
N ASN A 97 -1.16 -0.90 6.14
CA ASN A 97 -0.71 0.08 5.15
C ASN A 97 -1.37 1.46 5.34
N LEU A 98 -1.62 1.82 6.63
CA LEU A 98 -2.28 3.07 6.99
C LEU A 98 -1.30 4.22 6.82
N THR A 99 -1.70 5.22 6.08
CA THR A 99 -1.01 6.51 5.96
C THR A 99 -1.93 7.62 6.45
N ILE A 100 -1.39 8.48 7.32
CA ILE A 100 -2.09 9.66 7.85
C ILE A 100 -1.30 10.90 7.44
N ARG A 101 -2.01 11.91 6.94
CA ARG A 101 -1.47 13.27 6.79
C ARG A 101 -2.29 14.24 7.59
N GLY A 102 -1.64 15.24 8.14
CA GLY A 102 -2.33 16.26 8.92
C GLY A 102 -1.41 17.36 9.39
N THR A 103 -1.96 18.24 10.22
CA THR A 103 -1.25 19.37 10.82
C THR A 103 -1.26 19.22 12.33
N VAL A 104 -0.13 19.42 12.97
CA VAL A 104 -0.03 19.45 14.43
C VAL A 104 -0.81 20.65 14.96
N CYS A 105 -1.85 20.40 15.74
CA CYS A 105 -2.67 21.42 16.38
C CYS A 105 -2.48 21.49 17.90
N GLY A 106 -1.76 20.55 18.49
CA GLY A 106 -1.44 20.54 19.91
C GLY A 106 -0.39 19.50 20.26
N ARG A 107 0.10 19.59 21.49
CA ARG A 107 1.10 18.69 22.05
C ARG A 107 0.84 18.43 23.53
N ASN A 108 0.88 17.19 23.94
CA ASN A 108 0.85 16.77 25.34
C ASN A 108 2.21 16.20 25.73
N ASP A 109 3.06 17.05 26.28
CA ASP A 109 4.44 16.69 26.67
C ASP A 109 4.48 15.64 27.80
N ALA A 110 3.42 15.55 28.65
CA ALA A 110 3.37 14.60 29.75
C ALA A 110 3.13 13.17 29.30
N GLU A 111 2.36 12.99 28.20
CA GLU A 111 2.02 11.69 27.64
C GLU A 111 2.76 11.37 26.34
N ASN A 112 3.64 12.27 25.89
CA ASN A 112 4.30 12.19 24.59
C ASN A 112 3.32 12.02 23.41
N LYS A 113 2.20 12.77 23.42
CA LYS A 113 1.18 12.71 22.38
C LYS A 113 1.16 13.99 21.55
N LEU A 114 1.26 13.85 20.22
CA LEU A 114 0.95 14.90 19.27
C LEU A 114 -0.54 14.89 18.96
N ILE A 115 -1.18 16.04 18.99
CA ILE A 115 -2.56 16.20 18.54
C ILE A 115 -2.52 16.72 17.11
N VAL A 116 -3.11 15.96 16.20
CA VAL A 116 -3.05 16.20 14.76
C VAL A 116 -4.44 16.38 14.20
N LEU A 117 -4.65 17.48 13.50
CA LEU A 117 -5.82 17.65 12.65
C LEU A 117 -5.57 16.85 11.36
N VAL A 118 -6.32 15.76 11.18
CA VAL A 118 -6.16 14.84 10.05
C VAL A 118 -6.80 15.42 8.80
N SER A 119 -6.01 15.58 7.75
CA SER A 119 -6.46 16.03 6.43
C SER A 119 -6.64 14.87 5.43
N GLU A 120 -5.92 13.78 5.64
CA GLU A 120 -5.95 12.61 4.76
C GLU A 120 -5.67 11.34 5.57
N LEU A 121 -6.48 10.32 5.33
CA LEU A 121 -6.33 8.98 5.90
C LEU A 121 -6.53 7.96 4.80
N ILE A 122 -5.49 7.19 4.51
CA ILE A 122 -5.52 6.14 3.49
C ILE A 122 -5.11 4.83 4.15
N SER A 123 -5.91 3.79 3.96
CA SER A 123 -5.56 2.42 4.32
C SER A 123 -5.84 1.51 3.13
N LEU A 124 -4.89 0.65 2.79
CA LEU A 124 -5.11 -0.33 1.73
C LEU A 124 -5.79 -1.59 2.30
N PRO A 125 -6.76 -2.15 1.57
CA PRO A 125 -7.43 -3.39 1.99
C PRO A 125 -6.44 -4.54 2.16
N LYS A 126 -6.71 -5.42 3.14
CA LYS A 126 -5.98 -6.67 3.34
C LYS A 126 -6.64 -7.87 2.69
N ALA A 127 -7.82 -7.70 2.14
CA ALA A 127 -8.55 -8.75 1.48
C ALA A 127 -7.69 -9.42 0.39
N PRO A 128 -7.87 -10.71 0.13
CA PRO A 128 -7.08 -11.43 -0.85
C PRO A 128 -7.35 -10.95 -2.27
N VAL A 129 -6.35 -11.12 -3.14
CA VAL A 129 -6.43 -10.77 -4.56
C VAL A 129 -7.67 -11.38 -5.24
N SER A 130 -8.08 -12.59 -4.82
CA SER A 130 -9.26 -13.28 -5.36
C SER A 130 -10.57 -12.49 -5.24
N GLU A 131 -10.70 -11.60 -4.25
CA GLU A 131 -11.89 -10.75 -4.10
C GLU A 131 -11.95 -9.60 -5.11
N TYR A 132 -10.81 -9.25 -5.72
CA TYR A 132 -10.65 -8.14 -6.68
C TYR A 132 -10.42 -8.61 -8.11
N ALA A 133 -10.16 -9.89 -8.28
CA ALA A 133 -9.86 -10.49 -9.57
C ALA A 133 -11.13 -10.83 -10.35
N SER A 134 -11.05 -10.76 -11.67
CA SER A 134 -12.02 -11.41 -12.55
C SER A 134 -11.61 -12.87 -12.74
N ASN A 135 -12.53 -13.79 -12.48
CA ASN A 135 -12.34 -15.23 -12.71
C ASN A 135 -12.59 -15.62 -14.16
N ASP A 136 -12.99 -14.66 -15.00
CA ASP A 136 -13.19 -14.87 -16.44
C ASP A 136 -11.88 -14.58 -17.19
N LEU A 137 -11.11 -15.64 -17.43
CA LEU A 137 -9.81 -15.55 -18.10
C LEU A 137 -10.00 -15.53 -19.62
N VAL A 138 -10.34 -14.37 -20.17
CA VAL A 138 -10.38 -14.15 -21.62
C VAL A 138 -8.95 -14.17 -22.15
N THR A 139 -8.66 -15.03 -23.15
CA THR A 139 -7.34 -15.15 -23.78
C THR A 139 -7.40 -14.88 -25.27
N ILE A 140 -6.31 -14.41 -25.84
CA ILE A 140 -6.16 -14.12 -27.29
C ILE A 140 -5.08 -15.05 -27.84
N ASP A 141 -5.33 -15.63 -29.02
CA ASP A 141 -4.34 -16.46 -29.68
C ASP A 141 -3.17 -15.60 -30.21
N ILE A 142 -1.93 -16.11 -30.15
CA ILE A 142 -0.73 -15.41 -30.61
C ILE A 142 -0.83 -14.98 -32.08
N ASP A 143 -1.50 -15.77 -32.90
CA ASP A 143 -1.63 -15.52 -34.34
C ASP A 143 -2.90 -14.71 -34.67
N ALA A 144 -3.72 -14.34 -33.68
CA ALA A 144 -4.92 -13.55 -33.89
C ALA A 144 -4.61 -12.21 -34.57
N PRO A 145 -5.30 -11.85 -35.68
CA PRO A 145 -5.11 -10.57 -36.35
C PRO A 145 -5.59 -9.40 -35.44
N LEU A 146 -5.02 -8.19 -35.64
CA LEU A 146 -5.32 -7.03 -34.78
C LEU A 146 -6.81 -6.68 -34.71
N GLN A 147 -7.59 -6.94 -35.76
CA GLN A 147 -9.05 -6.73 -35.74
C GLN A 147 -9.77 -7.69 -34.78
N GLU A 148 -9.30 -8.93 -34.67
CA GLU A 148 -9.82 -9.90 -33.70
C GLU A 148 -9.43 -9.53 -32.28
N VAL A 149 -8.17 -9.11 -32.07
CA VAL A 149 -7.69 -8.55 -30.79
C VAL A 149 -8.61 -7.41 -30.34
N ALA A 150 -8.85 -6.43 -31.25
CA ALA A 150 -9.71 -5.28 -30.96
C ALA A 150 -11.13 -5.72 -30.58
N ARG A 151 -11.73 -6.63 -31.36
CA ARG A 151 -13.08 -7.13 -31.14
C ARG A 151 -13.18 -7.83 -29.78
N THR A 152 -12.26 -8.74 -29.49
CA THR A 152 -12.24 -9.48 -28.20
C THR A 152 -12.16 -8.52 -27.02
N LEU A 153 -11.28 -7.52 -27.04
CA LEU A 153 -11.15 -6.57 -25.94
C LEU A 153 -12.42 -5.71 -25.77
N ILE A 154 -13.06 -5.30 -26.87
CA ILE A 154 -14.28 -4.48 -26.83
C ILE A 154 -15.48 -5.30 -26.37
N ASP A 155 -15.70 -6.48 -26.96
CA ASP A 155 -16.87 -7.32 -26.68
C ASP A 155 -16.90 -7.78 -25.20
N HIS A 156 -15.71 -8.00 -24.59
CA HIS A 156 -15.60 -8.35 -23.18
C HIS A 156 -15.42 -7.13 -22.24
N ASN A 157 -15.42 -5.92 -22.80
CA ASN A 157 -15.20 -4.67 -22.03
C ASN A 157 -13.93 -4.70 -21.16
N ILE A 158 -12.82 -5.22 -21.70
CA ILE A 158 -11.52 -5.33 -21.03
C ILE A 158 -10.47 -4.51 -21.74
N GLN A 159 -9.47 -4.03 -20.98
CA GLN A 159 -8.39 -3.19 -21.53
C GLN A 159 -7.19 -3.98 -22.03
N GLY A 160 -7.14 -5.26 -21.72
CA GLY A 160 -6.08 -6.16 -22.14
C GLY A 160 -6.40 -7.60 -21.79
N ALA A 161 -5.74 -8.52 -22.49
CA ALA A 161 -5.90 -9.96 -22.30
C ALA A 161 -4.56 -10.69 -22.42
N PRO A 162 -4.38 -11.79 -21.68
CA PRO A 162 -3.26 -12.69 -21.87
C PRO A 162 -3.27 -13.31 -23.27
N VAL A 163 -2.09 -13.40 -23.86
CA VAL A 163 -1.87 -14.05 -25.16
C VAL A 163 -1.43 -15.48 -24.93
N LYS A 164 -2.08 -16.42 -25.61
CA LYS A 164 -1.76 -17.85 -25.53
C LYS A 164 -1.09 -18.36 -26.81
N GLN A 165 -0.19 -19.31 -26.63
CA GLN A 165 0.40 -20.15 -27.65
C GLN A 165 0.47 -21.59 -27.15
N ASP A 166 -0.07 -22.57 -27.87
CA ASP A 166 -0.02 -23.98 -27.48
C ASP A 166 -0.46 -24.22 -26.02
N GLN A 167 -1.56 -23.62 -25.58
CA GLN A 167 -2.11 -23.68 -24.20
C GLN A 167 -1.25 -23.01 -23.12
N LYS A 168 -0.16 -22.32 -23.49
CA LYS A 168 0.66 -21.54 -22.56
C LYS A 168 0.41 -20.06 -22.74
N LEU A 169 0.35 -19.34 -21.62
CA LEU A 169 0.32 -17.88 -21.66
C LEU A 169 1.74 -17.38 -21.89
N VAL A 170 1.93 -16.58 -22.95
CA VAL A 170 3.25 -16.15 -23.45
C VAL A 170 3.44 -14.65 -23.41
N GLY A 171 2.39 -13.90 -23.07
CA GLY A 171 2.44 -12.44 -22.98
C GLY A 171 1.06 -11.85 -22.71
N VAL A 172 0.97 -10.57 -22.88
CA VAL A 172 -0.24 -9.76 -22.68
C VAL A 172 -0.36 -8.76 -23.81
N VAL A 173 -1.56 -8.54 -24.34
CA VAL A 173 -1.86 -7.48 -25.32
C VAL A 173 -2.92 -6.56 -24.74
N THR A 174 -2.74 -5.24 -24.94
CA THR A 174 -3.62 -4.19 -24.44
C THR A 174 -4.17 -3.31 -25.55
N LEU A 175 -5.21 -2.52 -25.25
CA LEU A 175 -5.72 -1.48 -26.15
C LEU A 175 -4.64 -0.43 -26.48
N GLU A 176 -3.70 -0.18 -25.55
CA GLU A 176 -2.58 0.72 -25.80
C GLU A 176 -1.61 0.15 -26.86
N ASP A 177 -1.29 -1.16 -26.76
CA ASP A 177 -0.44 -1.84 -27.75
C ASP A 177 -1.10 -1.83 -29.12
N LEU A 178 -2.40 -2.08 -29.16
CA LEU A 178 -3.20 -1.99 -30.39
C LEU A 178 -3.19 -0.57 -30.98
N GLY A 179 -3.38 0.46 -30.12
CA GLY A 179 -3.30 1.85 -30.55
C GLY A 179 -1.93 2.23 -31.12
N LYS A 180 -0.85 1.81 -30.46
CA LYS A 180 0.53 2.00 -30.97
C LYS A 180 0.74 1.29 -32.32
N ALA A 181 0.28 0.05 -32.46
CA ALA A 181 0.39 -0.70 -33.70
C ALA A 181 -0.33 -0.01 -34.85
N ILE A 182 -1.54 0.46 -34.66
CA ILE A 182 -2.32 1.20 -35.65
C ILE A 182 -1.61 2.50 -36.07
N ALA A 183 -1.08 3.25 -35.08
CA ALA A 183 -0.39 4.52 -35.34
C ALA A 183 0.82 4.38 -36.26
N VAL A 184 1.52 3.23 -36.21
CA VAL A 184 2.68 2.95 -37.09
C VAL A 184 2.33 2.11 -38.32
N GLY A 185 1.03 1.85 -38.58
CA GLY A 185 0.56 1.06 -39.71
C GLY A 185 0.89 -0.43 -39.65
N ASN A 186 1.15 -0.97 -38.43
CA ASN A 186 1.38 -2.40 -38.22
C ASN A 186 0.08 -3.18 -38.46
N ARG A 187 0.16 -4.23 -39.29
CA ARG A 187 -0.95 -5.14 -39.61
C ARG A 187 -0.67 -6.59 -39.17
N GLY A 188 0.23 -6.77 -38.23
CA GLY A 188 0.61 -8.08 -37.71
C GLY A 188 -0.45 -8.78 -36.89
N SER A 189 0.00 -9.69 -36.05
CA SER A 189 -0.84 -10.45 -35.11
C SER A 189 -0.64 -9.99 -33.66
N ALA A 190 -1.42 -10.55 -32.73
CA ALA A 190 -1.27 -10.35 -31.29
C ALA A 190 0.19 -10.56 -30.83
N GLY A 191 0.84 -11.62 -31.31
CA GLY A 191 2.23 -11.93 -31.01
C GLY A 191 3.25 -10.88 -31.46
N ALA A 192 2.91 -10.09 -32.51
CA ALA A 192 3.79 -9.04 -33.01
C ALA A 192 3.74 -7.75 -32.16
N ILE A 193 2.68 -7.57 -31.35
CA ILE A 193 2.47 -6.33 -30.57
C ILE A 193 2.43 -6.57 -29.07
N MET A 194 2.29 -7.83 -28.60
CA MET A 194 2.18 -8.15 -27.19
C MET A 194 3.44 -7.80 -26.39
N SER A 195 3.27 -7.48 -25.12
CA SER A 195 4.33 -7.51 -24.13
C SER A 195 4.57 -8.95 -23.68
N ARG A 196 5.83 -9.38 -23.64
CA ARG A 196 6.22 -10.69 -23.11
C ARG A 196 6.39 -10.71 -21.59
N ASN A 197 6.29 -9.55 -20.94
CA ASN A 197 6.38 -9.40 -19.49
C ASN A 197 5.03 -9.77 -18.86
N LEU A 198 4.81 -11.07 -18.63
CA LEU A 198 3.61 -11.57 -17.97
C LEU A 198 3.86 -11.69 -16.47
N LEU A 199 3.44 -10.69 -15.73
CA LEU A 199 3.54 -10.67 -14.27
C LEU A 199 2.31 -11.34 -13.66
N SER A 200 2.53 -12.06 -12.55
CA SER A 200 1.46 -12.75 -11.83
C SER A 200 1.51 -12.47 -10.32
N VAL A 201 0.39 -12.73 -9.68
CA VAL A 201 0.22 -12.68 -8.22
C VAL A 201 -0.66 -13.86 -7.81
N GLU A 202 -0.35 -14.52 -6.67
CA GLU A 202 -1.18 -15.59 -6.13
C GLU A 202 -2.49 -15.02 -5.57
N ASP A 203 -3.57 -15.77 -5.72
CA ASP A 203 -4.94 -15.34 -5.42
C ASP A 203 -5.22 -15.14 -3.92
N ASP A 204 -4.45 -15.81 -3.06
CA ASP A 204 -4.52 -15.70 -1.59
C ASP A 204 -3.72 -14.52 -1.02
N ARG A 205 -2.88 -13.87 -1.86
CA ARG A 205 -2.07 -12.73 -1.41
C ARG A 205 -2.93 -11.51 -1.17
N PRO A 206 -2.56 -10.64 -0.20
CA PRO A 206 -3.28 -9.40 0.03
C PRO A 206 -3.25 -8.48 -1.21
N VAL A 207 -4.36 -7.83 -1.52
CA VAL A 207 -4.49 -6.97 -2.71
C VAL A 207 -3.45 -5.84 -2.79
N TYR A 208 -2.93 -5.37 -1.66
CA TYR A 208 -1.89 -4.34 -1.66
C TYR A 208 -0.59 -4.82 -2.36
N GLU A 209 -0.32 -6.14 -2.41
CA GLU A 209 0.81 -6.67 -3.19
C GLU A 209 0.60 -6.49 -4.69
N ALA A 210 -0.61 -6.74 -5.18
CA ALA A 210 -0.95 -6.44 -6.57
C ALA A 210 -0.82 -4.93 -6.87
N ILE A 211 -1.28 -4.06 -5.95
CA ILE A 211 -1.13 -2.60 -6.08
C ILE A 211 0.35 -2.21 -6.16
N ARG A 212 1.21 -2.81 -5.35
CA ARG A 212 2.66 -2.59 -5.39
C ARG A 212 3.26 -3.01 -6.72
N LEU A 213 2.92 -4.21 -7.21
CA LEU A 213 3.40 -4.71 -8.52
C LEU A 213 2.95 -3.80 -9.67
N PHE A 214 1.72 -3.28 -9.65
CA PHE A 214 1.26 -2.30 -10.64
C PHE A 214 2.13 -1.05 -10.68
N GLN A 215 2.58 -0.57 -9.51
CA GLN A 215 3.41 0.64 -9.39
C GLN A 215 4.87 0.37 -9.79
N GLU A 216 5.47 -0.69 -9.26
CA GLU A 216 6.87 -1.03 -9.49
C GLU A 216 7.16 -1.36 -10.96
N HIS A 217 6.25 -2.08 -11.60
CA HIS A 217 6.44 -2.52 -12.99
C HIS A 217 5.70 -1.68 -14.03
N HIS A 218 4.98 -0.64 -13.59
CA HIS A 218 4.18 0.24 -14.47
C HIS A 218 3.18 -0.51 -15.36
N VAL A 219 2.62 -1.62 -14.87
CA VAL A 219 1.62 -2.43 -15.59
C VAL A 219 0.20 -2.10 -15.15
N GLY A 220 -0.77 -2.28 -16.05
CA GLY A 220 -2.21 -2.05 -15.79
C GLY A 220 -2.94 -3.30 -15.30
N GLN A 221 -2.35 -4.49 -15.48
CA GLN A 221 -2.97 -5.77 -15.14
C GLN A 221 -1.91 -6.81 -14.75
N LEU A 222 -2.33 -7.78 -13.93
CA LEU A 222 -1.55 -8.95 -13.54
C LEU A 222 -2.39 -10.20 -13.75
N LEU A 223 -1.71 -11.30 -14.09
CA LEU A 223 -2.32 -12.62 -14.06
C LEU A 223 -2.54 -13.04 -12.61
N VAL A 224 -3.69 -13.60 -12.31
CA VAL A 224 -3.94 -14.22 -11.00
C VAL A 224 -3.72 -15.71 -11.12
N THR A 225 -2.98 -16.27 -10.17
CA THR A 225 -2.64 -17.70 -10.14
C THR A 225 -3.07 -18.33 -8.82
N ASN A 226 -3.43 -19.59 -8.88
CA ASN A 226 -3.62 -20.44 -7.71
C ASN A 226 -2.69 -21.64 -7.85
N ASN A 227 -1.73 -21.78 -6.95
CA ASN A 227 -0.65 -22.79 -7.02
C ASN A 227 0.03 -22.81 -8.40
N GLY A 228 0.31 -21.64 -8.97
CA GLY A 228 0.95 -21.49 -10.27
C GLY A 228 0.04 -21.70 -11.48
N SER A 229 -1.23 -22.07 -11.28
CA SER A 229 -2.22 -22.23 -12.35
C SER A 229 -3.00 -20.93 -12.56
N PRO A 230 -3.08 -20.39 -13.80
CA PRO A 230 -3.83 -19.18 -14.09
C PRO A 230 -5.32 -19.34 -13.78
N THR A 231 -5.88 -18.45 -12.97
CA THR A 231 -7.30 -18.47 -12.57
C THR A 231 -8.08 -17.23 -12.98
N GLY A 232 -7.37 -16.11 -13.27
CA GLY A 232 -8.04 -14.87 -13.63
C GLY A 232 -7.06 -13.74 -13.89
N VAL A 233 -7.59 -12.53 -13.90
CA VAL A 233 -6.83 -11.29 -14.10
C VAL A 233 -7.27 -10.26 -13.06
N ILE A 234 -6.32 -9.54 -12.47
CA ILE A 234 -6.57 -8.36 -11.65
C ILE A 234 -6.07 -7.10 -12.36
N THR A 235 -6.84 -6.03 -12.33
CA THR A 235 -6.50 -4.76 -12.98
C THR A 235 -6.55 -3.58 -12.03
N ARG A 236 -5.76 -2.53 -12.29
CA ARG A 236 -5.81 -1.28 -11.50
C ARG A 236 -7.21 -0.69 -11.43
N THR A 237 -7.91 -0.65 -12.55
CA THR A 237 -9.28 -0.13 -12.64
C THR A 237 -10.26 -1.01 -11.87
N GLY A 238 -10.09 -2.34 -11.93
CA GLY A 238 -10.90 -3.29 -11.16
C GLY A 238 -10.75 -3.08 -9.65
N VAL A 239 -9.51 -3.01 -9.17
CA VAL A 239 -9.22 -2.73 -7.74
C VAL A 239 -9.83 -1.41 -7.31
N LEU A 240 -9.63 -0.32 -8.08
CA LEU A 240 -10.21 0.98 -7.76
C LEU A 240 -11.75 0.94 -7.70
N ARG A 241 -12.39 0.25 -8.63
CA ARG A 241 -13.84 0.10 -8.65
C ARG A 241 -14.36 -0.62 -7.39
N GLU A 242 -13.73 -1.71 -6.99
CA GLU A 242 -14.14 -2.45 -5.79
C GLU A 242 -13.91 -1.64 -4.51
N ILE A 243 -12.81 -0.88 -4.42
CA ILE A 243 -12.58 0.05 -3.31
C ILE A 243 -13.69 1.13 -3.28
N LEU A 244 -14.05 1.72 -4.41
CA LEU A 244 -15.12 2.72 -4.49
C LEU A 244 -16.47 2.12 -4.12
N ASN A 245 -16.77 0.91 -4.56
CA ASN A 245 -18.01 0.21 -4.19
C ASN A 245 -18.12 -0.03 -2.67
N SER A 246 -16.99 -0.31 -2.01
CA SER A 246 -16.97 -0.50 -0.55
C SER A 246 -17.14 0.80 0.24
N VAL A 247 -16.85 1.95 -0.36
CA VAL A 247 -17.00 3.29 0.26
C VAL A 247 -18.37 3.89 -0.01
N THR A 248 -19.00 3.52 -1.10
CA THR A 248 -20.35 3.99 -1.45
C THR A 248 -21.38 3.23 -0.60
N LEU A 249 -21.50 3.63 0.66
CA LEU A 249 -22.61 3.20 1.49
C LEU A 249 -23.85 4.02 1.12
N ALA A 250 -24.92 3.28 0.98
CA ALA A 250 -26.29 3.64 0.70
C ALA A 250 -26.78 4.97 1.32
#